data_2df436aac0985db2eea95834581339d0
#
_entry.id   2df436aac0985db2eea95834581339d0
#
_cell.length_a   1.000
_cell.length_b   1.000
_cell.length_c   1.000
_cell.angle_alpha   90.00
_cell.angle_beta   90.00
_cell.angle_gamma   90.00
#
_symmetry.space_group_name_H-M   'P 1'
#
loop_
_entity.id
_entity.type
_entity.pdbx_description
1 polymer ?
#
loop_
_entity_poly.entity_id
_entity_poly.type
_entity_poly.pdbx_seq_one_letter_code
_entity_poly.pdbx_strand_id
1 'polypeptide(L)'
;RFAPSECIISEALSDSNGSSGEAWLLWLRQNLDCPIIEVAANDFHREHASATLCQQFGVQRIDGLGISDAPLARSSCAALIHYARQTQQRHVPQVNQLIVEYSDDYLIIDANSQQNLELFIPVSSNGTSLISVLNHCQTPMGRRLLVQQMKRPLRQHERINLRLDAITSLLQTDNQSGENKQLKQNLE
;
A
#
# COMPACT_ATOMS: atom_id res chain seq x y z
N ARG A 1 6.93 0.14 3.27
CA ARG A 1 7.16 1.49 2.75
C ARG A 1 6.69 1.49 1.29
N PHE A 2 5.77 2.37 0.93
CA PHE A 2 5.45 2.61 -0.47
C PHE A 2 6.67 3.30 -1.10
N ALA A 3 7.02 2.90 -2.32
CA ALA A 3 8.00 3.60 -3.14
C ALA A 3 7.21 4.25 -4.30
N PRO A 4 6.62 5.43 -4.08
CA PRO A 4 5.82 6.09 -5.10
C PRO A 4 6.72 6.59 -6.22
N SER A 5 6.20 6.58 -7.46
CA SER A 5 6.88 7.18 -8.60
C SER A 5 6.73 8.69 -8.61
N GLU A 6 5.68 9.22 -8.00
CA GLU A 6 5.36 10.65 -7.90
C GLU A 6 4.62 10.93 -6.59
N CYS A 7 4.81 12.12 -6.04
CA CYS A 7 4.07 12.62 -4.89
C CYS A 7 3.38 13.94 -5.26
N ILE A 8 2.07 14.04 -5.07
CA ILE A 8 1.34 15.29 -5.28
C ILE A 8 1.11 16.01 -3.96
N ILE A 9 1.27 17.32 -3.98
CA ILE A 9 1.00 18.20 -2.85
C ILE A 9 0.13 19.38 -3.30
N SER A 10 -0.56 20.00 -2.37
CA SER A 10 -1.31 21.23 -2.64
C SER A 10 -0.35 22.42 -2.74
N GLU A 11 -0.53 23.30 -3.73
CA GLU A 11 0.19 24.56 -3.85
C GLU A 11 0.04 25.44 -2.59
N ALA A 12 -1.08 25.36 -1.89
CA ALA A 12 -1.31 26.07 -0.62
C ALA A 12 -0.31 25.67 0.49
N LEU A 13 0.32 24.50 0.40
CA LEU A 13 1.39 24.09 1.32
C LEU A 13 2.72 24.78 1.00
N SER A 14 2.98 25.08 -0.28
CA SER A 14 4.18 25.81 -0.73
C SER A 14 4.06 27.31 -0.45
N ASP A 15 2.85 27.87 -0.56
CA ASP A 15 2.58 29.29 -0.33
C ASP A 15 2.44 29.66 1.15
N SER A 16 2.36 28.68 2.04
CA SER A 16 2.30 28.94 3.47
C SER A 16 3.66 29.45 3.98
N ASN A 17 3.81 30.77 4.08
CA ASN A 17 4.97 31.48 4.65
C ASN A 17 5.20 31.19 6.15
N GLY A 18 4.82 30.02 6.63
CA GLY A 18 4.97 29.55 7.98
C GLY A 18 6.03 28.44 8.08
N SER A 19 6.86 28.50 9.09
CA SER A 19 7.93 27.53 9.38
C SER A 19 7.51 26.06 9.34
N SER A 20 6.22 25.76 9.48
CA SER A 20 5.68 24.39 9.44
C SER A 20 5.57 23.82 8.03
N GLY A 21 5.18 24.61 7.01
CA GLY A 21 5.03 24.16 5.63
C GLY A 21 6.38 23.83 4.98
N GLU A 22 7.37 24.72 5.15
CA GLU A 22 8.73 24.51 4.66
C GLU A 22 9.39 23.30 5.30
N ALA A 23 9.21 23.09 6.60
CA ALA A 23 9.75 21.92 7.31
C ALA A 23 9.16 20.61 6.78
N TRP A 24 7.86 20.58 6.47
CA TRP A 24 7.20 19.43 5.85
C TRP A 24 7.73 19.13 4.45
N LEU A 25 7.89 20.15 3.62
CA LEU A 25 8.43 20.00 2.26
C LEU A 25 9.87 19.50 2.27
N LEU A 26 10.71 20.04 3.17
CA LEU A 26 12.07 19.56 3.37
C LEU A 26 12.07 18.08 3.80
N TRP A 27 11.21 17.73 4.76
CA TRP A 27 11.08 16.35 5.19
C TRP A 27 10.65 15.40 4.05
N LEU A 28 9.67 15.82 3.24
CA LEU A 28 9.22 15.04 2.07
C LEU A 28 10.37 14.83 1.08
N ARG A 29 11.11 15.89 0.72
CA ARG A 29 12.26 15.81 -0.19
C ARG A 29 13.39 14.94 0.31
N GLN A 30 13.60 14.88 1.64
CA GLN A 30 14.62 14.03 2.25
C GLN A 30 14.21 12.56 2.36
N ASN A 31 12.92 12.27 2.45
CA ASN A 31 12.39 10.94 2.73
C ASN A 31 11.74 10.24 1.53
N LEU A 32 11.42 10.98 0.47
CA LEU A 32 10.85 10.45 -0.76
C LEU A 32 11.87 10.56 -1.88
N ASP A 33 12.12 9.44 -2.54
CA ASP A 33 13.01 9.34 -3.71
C ASP A 33 12.15 9.41 -4.99
N CYS A 34 11.30 10.45 -5.08
CA CYS A 34 10.43 10.68 -6.22
C CYS A 34 10.17 12.18 -6.42
N PRO A 35 9.81 12.62 -7.63
CA PRO A 35 9.41 14.00 -7.89
C PRO A 35 8.17 14.37 -7.07
N ILE A 36 8.18 15.61 -6.55
CA ILE A 36 7.06 16.21 -5.83
C ILE A 36 6.42 17.22 -6.78
N ILE A 37 5.14 17.02 -7.05
CA ILE A 37 4.36 17.82 -8.02
C ILE A 37 3.33 18.64 -7.26
N GLU A 38 3.36 19.95 -7.47
CA GLU A 38 2.38 20.87 -6.93
C GLU A 38 1.13 20.87 -7.81
N VAL A 39 -0.03 20.72 -7.19
CA VAL A 39 -1.33 20.76 -7.86
C VAL A 39 -2.22 21.80 -7.19
N ALA A 40 -3.23 22.28 -7.91
CA ALA A 40 -4.11 23.34 -7.43
C ALA A 40 -4.76 22.99 -6.07
N ALA A 41 -4.83 23.96 -5.17
CA ALA A 41 -5.44 23.77 -3.86
C ALA A 41 -6.91 23.31 -3.97
N ASN A 42 -7.62 23.71 -5.02
CA ASN A 42 -8.98 23.28 -5.31
C ASN A 42 -9.14 21.78 -5.52
N ASP A 43 -8.10 21.10 -5.98
CA ASP A 43 -8.13 19.63 -6.19
C ASP A 43 -8.27 18.87 -4.88
N PHE A 44 -7.83 19.47 -3.77
CA PHE A 44 -7.99 18.95 -2.41
C PHE A 44 -9.26 19.42 -1.71
N HIS A 45 -10.17 20.11 -2.40
CA HIS A 45 -11.34 20.68 -1.77
C HIS A 45 -12.34 19.60 -1.32
N ARG A 46 -12.76 19.70 -0.04
CA ARG A 46 -13.60 18.67 0.61
C ARG A 46 -14.97 18.52 -0.01
N GLU A 47 -15.54 19.60 -0.54
CA GLU A 47 -16.90 19.60 -1.09
C GLU A 47 -17.02 18.77 -2.36
N HIS A 48 -15.99 18.80 -3.21
CA HIS A 48 -15.99 18.04 -4.47
C HIS A 48 -15.46 16.61 -4.32
N ALA A 49 -14.73 16.34 -3.23
CA ALA A 49 -14.08 15.05 -3.02
C ALA A 49 -15.06 13.88 -3.03
N SER A 50 -16.18 14.01 -2.32
CA SER A 50 -17.19 12.94 -2.25
C SER A 50 -17.83 12.66 -3.60
N ALA A 51 -18.17 13.70 -4.37
CA ALA A 51 -18.76 13.55 -5.69
C ALA A 51 -17.79 12.87 -6.68
N THR A 52 -16.52 13.29 -6.66
CA THR A 52 -15.47 12.69 -7.50
C THR A 52 -15.28 11.21 -7.22
N LEU A 53 -15.24 10.83 -5.95
CA LEU A 53 -15.07 9.43 -5.53
C LEU A 53 -16.31 8.58 -5.87
N CYS A 54 -17.51 9.10 -5.58
CA CYS A 54 -18.75 8.42 -5.94
C CYS A 54 -18.85 8.17 -7.45
N GLN A 55 -18.49 9.16 -8.26
CA GLN A 55 -18.47 9.03 -9.71
C GLN A 55 -17.42 8.00 -10.18
N GLN A 56 -16.22 8.02 -9.61
CA GLN A 56 -15.14 7.11 -10.01
C GLN A 56 -15.47 5.65 -9.73
N PHE A 57 -16.04 5.38 -8.54
CA PHE A 57 -16.31 4.01 -8.08
C PHE A 57 -17.75 3.55 -8.35
N GLY A 58 -18.58 4.38 -8.98
CA GLY A 58 -19.96 4.03 -9.34
C GLY A 58 -20.87 3.82 -8.13
N VAL A 59 -20.60 4.49 -7.00
CA VAL A 59 -21.42 4.38 -5.79
C VAL A 59 -22.29 5.63 -5.60
N GLN A 60 -23.47 5.45 -5.03
CA GLN A 60 -24.39 6.57 -4.79
C GLN A 60 -23.97 7.42 -3.58
N ARG A 61 -23.33 6.82 -2.59
CA ARG A 61 -22.93 7.46 -1.34
C ARG A 61 -21.52 7.06 -0.95
N ILE A 62 -20.81 8.00 -0.34
CA ILE A 62 -19.43 7.82 0.13
C ILE A 62 -19.31 6.76 1.24
N ASP A 63 -20.39 6.51 1.99
CA ASP A 63 -20.42 5.54 3.07
C ASP A 63 -20.05 4.13 2.59
N GLY A 64 -20.42 3.80 1.35
CA GLY A 64 -20.07 2.52 0.72
C GLY A 64 -18.57 2.32 0.47
N LEU A 65 -17.76 3.37 0.58
CA LEU A 65 -16.31 3.31 0.38
C LEU A 65 -15.51 3.20 1.70
N GLY A 66 -16.17 3.24 2.86
CA GLY A 66 -15.52 3.09 4.16
C GLY A 66 -14.61 4.24 4.60
N ILE A 67 -14.73 5.44 3.97
CA ILE A 67 -13.93 6.64 4.26
C ILE A 67 -14.76 7.84 4.67
N SER A 68 -15.99 7.62 5.15
CA SER A 68 -16.91 8.69 5.56
C SER A 68 -16.33 9.58 6.65
N ASP A 69 -15.67 8.99 7.63
CA ASP A 69 -15.11 9.67 8.79
C ASP A 69 -13.67 10.16 8.59
N ALA A 70 -13.14 10.01 7.36
CA ALA A 70 -11.77 10.39 7.01
C ALA A 70 -11.72 11.52 5.97
N PRO A 71 -12.06 12.78 6.32
CA PRO A 71 -12.18 13.88 5.36
C PRO A 71 -10.88 14.20 4.62
N LEU A 72 -9.73 14.07 5.27
CA LEU A 72 -8.42 14.28 4.64
C LEU A 72 -8.10 13.18 3.62
N ALA A 73 -8.37 11.92 3.97
CA ALA A 73 -8.17 10.81 3.05
C ALA A 73 -9.08 10.94 1.81
N ARG A 74 -10.35 11.38 1.99
CA ARG A 74 -11.25 11.67 0.86
C ARG A 74 -10.68 12.71 -0.08
N SER A 75 -10.23 13.85 0.47
CA SER A 75 -9.65 14.93 -0.32
C SER A 75 -8.40 14.48 -1.07
N SER A 76 -7.52 13.76 -0.40
CA SER A 76 -6.29 13.24 -1.03
C SER A 76 -6.59 12.22 -2.14
N CYS A 77 -7.53 11.29 -1.92
CA CYS A 77 -7.95 10.33 -2.94
C CYS A 77 -8.59 11.03 -4.15
N ALA A 78 -9.43 12.05 -3.93
CA ALA A 78 -10.04 12.81 -5.01
C ALA A 78 -9.00 13.58 -5.83
N ALA A 79 -8.03 14.23 -5.16
CA ALA A 79 -6.92 14.92 -5.82
C ALA A 79 -6.08 13.96 -6.67
N LEU A 80 -5.77 12.76 -6.16
CA LEU A 80 -5.06 11.71 -6.92
C LEU A 80 -5.83 11.29 -8.17
N ILE A 81 -7.14 11.07 -8.07
CA ILE A 81 -7.98 10.71 -9.23
C ILE A 81 -8.03 11.85 -10.24
N HIS A 82 -8.17 13.10 -9.77
CA HIS A 82 -8.16 14.26 -10.64
C HIS A 82 -6.84 14.40 -11.38
N TYR A 83 -5.72 14.33 -10.67
CA TYR A 83 -4.37 14.36 -11.24
C TYR A 83 -4.17 13.24 -12.27
N ALA A 84 -4.56 12.01 -11.94
CA ALA A 84 -4.44 10.88 -12.87
C ALA A 84 -5.27 11.06 -14.14
N ARG A 85 -6.49 11.64 -14.04
CA ARG A 85 -7.33 11.96 -15.20
C ARG A 85 -6.71 13.05 -16.08
N GLN A 86 -6.14 14.10 -15.47
CA GLN A 86 -5.45 15.18 -16.19
C GLN A 86 -4.21 14.64 -16.91
N THR A 87 -3.37 13.89 -16.23
CA THR A 87 -2.12 13.36 -16.79
C THR A 87 -2.38 12.38 -17.94
N GLN A 88 -3.39 11.52 -17.81
CA GLN A 88 -3.74 10.56 -18.84
C GLN A 88 -4.69 11.14 -19.91
N GLN A 89 -5.19 12.36 -19.73
CA GLN A 89 -6.17 13.03 -20.59
C GLN A 89 -7.42 12.17 -20.88
N ARG A 90 -7.80 11.30 -19.96
CA ARG A 90 -8.95 10.38 -20.06
C ARG A 90 -9.39 9.87 -18.71
N HIS A 91 -10.54 9.18 -18.71
CA HIS A 91 -10.98 8.41 -17.53
C HIS A 91 -9.95 7.34 -17.19
N VAL A 92 -9.83 7.05 -15.89
CA VAL A 92 -8.93 6.04 -15.32
C VAL A 92 -9.72 4.81 -14.83
N PRO A 93 -10.28 3.99 -15.75
CA PRO A 93 -11.15 2.86 -15.40
C PRO A 93 -10.40 1.75 -14.66
N GLN A 94 -9.08 1.72 -14.77
CA GLN A 94 -8.23 0.79 -14.02
C GLN A 94 -8.26 1.04 -12.50
N VAL A 95 -8.61 2.26 -12.06
CA VAL A 95 -8.84 2.58 -10.66
C VAL A 95 -10.30 2.29 -10.33
N ASN A 96 -10.61 1.05 -10.06
CA ASN A 96 -11.98 0.54 -9.89
C ASN A 96 -12.30 0.12 -8.44
N GLN A 97 -11.33 0.13 -7.54
CA GLN A 97 -11.50 -0.27 -6.16
C GLN A 97 -10.73 0.66 -5.22
N LEU A 98 -11.36 1.01 -4.10
CA LEU A 98 -10.73 1.67 -2.95
C LEU A 98 -10.61 0.66 -1.81
N ILE A 99 -9.39 0.47 -1.33
CA ILE A 99 -9.11 -0.39 -0.19
C ILE A 99 -8.70 0.50 0.97
N VAL A 100 -9.44 0.42 2.07
CA VAL A 100 -9.12 1.14 3.30
C VAL A 100 -8.28 0.24 4.19
N GLU A 101 -7.08 0.70 4.52
CA GLU A 101 -6.20 0.01 5.46
C GLU A 101 -6.09 0.85 6.73
N TYR A 102 -6.29 0.22 7.87
CA TYR A 102 -6.07 0.84 9.17
C TYR A 102 -4.70 0.44 9.70
N SER A 103 -3.97 1.41 10.28
CA SER A 103 -2.65 1.15 10.89
C SER A 103 -2.71 0.12 12.00
N ASP A 104 -3.84 0.03 12.71
CA ASP A 104 -4.05 -0.91 13.82
C ASP A 104 -4.18 -2.38 13.38
N ASP A 105 -4.39 -2.64 12.10
CA ASP A 105 -4.45 -3.99 11.55
C ASP A 105 -3.09 -4.68 11.50
N TYR A 106 -2.02 -3.91 11.53
CA TYR A 106 -0.67 -4.40 11.35
C TYR A 106 0.25 -4.04 12.52
N LEU A 107 1.23 -4.90 12.76
CA LEU A 107 2.33 -4.61 13.65
C LEU A 107 3.32 -3.66 12.95
N ILE A 108 3.56 -2.50 13.56
CA ILE A 108 4.54 -1.54 13.06
C ILE A 108 5.92 -1.96 13.57
N ILE A 109 6.80 -2.31 12.66
CA ILE A 109 8.20 -2.60 12.93
C ILE A 109 9.03 -1.48 12.33
N ASP A 110 9.69 -0.68 13.17
CA ASP A 110 10.54 0.42 12.71
C ASP A 110 11.79 -0.08 11.98
N ALA A 111 12.49 0.83 11.29
CA ALA A 111 13.64 0.48 10.46
C ALA A 111 14.81 -0.12 11.28
N ASN A 112 15.05 0.39 12.50
CA ASN A 112 16.10 -0.11 13.36
C ASN A 112 15.77 -1.53 13.85
N SER A 113 14.53 -1.77 14.25
CA SER A 113 14.05 -3.10 14.63
C SER A 113 14.14 -4.08 13.47
N GLN A 114 13.77 -3.68 12.24
CA GLN A 114 13.92 -4.52 11.06
C GLN A 114 15.38 -4.91 10.79
N GLN A 115 16.30 -3.97 10.98
CA GLN A 115 17.73 -4.19 10.82
C GLN A 115 18.30 -5.08 11.92
N ASN A 116 17.98 -4.78 13.20
CA ASN A 116 18.47 -5.56 14.34
C ASN A 116 17.97 -7.01 14.34
N LEU A 117 16.76 -7.25 13.84
CA LEU A 117 16.18 -8.57 13.64
C LEU A 117 16.65 -9.25 12.35
N GLU A 118 17.50 -8.61 11.58
CA GLU A 118 17.99 -9.10 10.28
C GLU A 118 16.89 -9.62 9.36
N LEU A 119 15.75 -8.92 9.32
CA LEU A 119 14.59 -9.41 8.59
C LEU A 119 14.84 -9.49 7.08
N PHE A 120 15.50 -8.49 6.49
CA PHE A 120 15.69 -8.37 5.04
C PHE A 120 17.16 -8.33 4.63
N ILE A 121 18.04 -7.77 5.46
CA ILE A 121 19.46 -7.57 5.20
C ILE A 121 20.22 -8.08 6.42
N PRO A 122 21.21 -8.95 6.25
CA PRO A 122 22.06 -9.38 7.35
C PRO A 122 22.96 -8.23 7.82
N VAL A 123 23.27 -8.16 9.11
CA VAL A 123 24.21 -7.17 9.67
C VAL A 123 25.64 -7.49 9.30
N SER A 124 26.01 -8.77 9.26
CA SER A 124 27.35 -9.20 8.85
C SER A 124 27.38 -9.60 7.39
N SER A 125 28.52 -9.40 6.72
CA SER A 125 28.74 -9.75 5.31
C SER A 125 28.49 -11.24 5.00
N ASN A 126 28.73 -12.12 5.98
CA ASN A 126 28.50 -13.57 5.87
C ASN A 126 27.21 -14.01 6.58
N GLY A 127 26.40 -13.08 7.03
CA GLY A 127 25.14 -13.35 7.74
C GLY A 127 24.03 -13.81 6.79
N THR A 128 22.97 -14.31 7.38
CA THR A 128 21.77 -14.78 6.65
C THR A 128 20.55 -14.03 7.18
N SER A 129 19.82 -13.35 6.31
CA SER A 129 18.59 -12.67 6.71
C SER A 129 17.42 -13.63 6.86
N LEU A 130 16.43 -13.27 7.68
CA LEU A 130 15.23 -14.10 7.87
C LEU A 130 14.51 -14.35 6.53
N ILE A 131 14.41 -13.33 5.67
CA ILE A 131 13.77 -13.49 4.37
C ILE A 131 14.49 -14.51 3.48
N SER A 132 15.82 -14.59 3.53
CA SER A 132 16.59 -15.55 2.72
C SER A 132 16.38 -16.99 3.18
N VAL A 133 16.13 -17.20 4.47
CA VAL A 133 15.79 -18.53 5.02
C VAL A 133 14.37 -18.94 4.67
N LEU A 134 13.41 -18.01 4.75
CA LEU A 134 12.00 -18.31 4.55
C LEU A 134 11.56 -18.34 3.08
N ASN A 135 12.37 -17.78 2.17
CA ASN A 135 11.98 -17.64 0.78
C ASN A 135 12.19 -18.94 -0.01
N HIS A 136 11.19 -19.80 0.03
CA HIS A 136 11.06 -20.97 -0.82
C HIS A 136 10.02 -20.77 -1.94
N CYS A 137 9.68 -19.52 -2.26
CA CYS A 137 8.67 -19.21 -3.26
C CYS A 137 9.17 -19.54 -4.67
N GLN A 138 8.40 -20.29 -5.44
CA GLN A 138 8.69 -20.64 -6.84
C GLN A 138 8.38 -19.48 -7.80
N THR A 139 7.47 -18.59 -7.43
CA THR A 139 7.04 -17.48 -8.29
C THR A 139 7.48 -16.11 -7.78
N PRO A 140 7.77 -15.14 -8.69
CA PRO A 140 8.05 -13.76 -8.29
C PRO A 140 6.89 -13.09 -7.53
N MET A 141 5.64 -13.51 -7.80
CA MET A 141 4.46 -13.01 -7.10
C MET A 141 4.43 -13.48 -5.65
N GLY A 142 4.70 -14.76 -5.41
CA GLY A 142 4.81 -15.35 -4.07
C GLY A 142 5.91 -14.67 -3.25
N ARG A 143 7.09 -14.45 -3.85
CA ARG A 143 8.18 -13.74 -3.21
C ARG A 143 7.81 -12.31 -2.81
N ARG A 144 7.12 -11.57 -3.69
CA ARG A 144 6.64 -10.21 -3.38
C ARG A 144 5.64 -10.22 -2.22
N LEU A 145 4.72 -11.19 -2.22
CA LEU A 145 3.73 -11.33 -1.16
C LEU A 145 4.40 -11.66 0.19
N LEU A 146 5.38 -12.57 0.20
CA LEU A 146 6.14 -12.91 1.41
C LEU A 146 6.84 -11.68 2.00
N VAL A 147 7.54 -10.90 1.16
CA VAL A 147 8.20 -9.65 1.59
C VAL A 147 7.17 -8.66 2.15
N GLN A 148 6.04 -8.49 1.49
CA GLN A 148 4.97 -7.60 1.93
C GLN A 148 4.41 -8.04 3.31
N GLN A 149 4.17 -9.33 3.49
CA GLN A 149 3.66 -9.87 4.76
C GLN A 149 4.67 -9.74 5.90
N MET A 150 5.97 -9.89 5.63
CA MET A 150 7.02 -9.69 6.62
C MET A 150 7.21 -8.21 6.99
N LYS A 151 7.03 -7.29 6.04
CA LYS A 151 7.09 -5.84 6.31
C LYS A 151 5.92 -5.34 7.14
N ARG A 152 4.77 -5.99 7.01
CA ARG A 152 3.50 -5.60 7.66
C ARG A 152 2.81 -6.84 8.23
N PRO A 153 3.31 -7.42 9.33
CA PRO A 153 2.68 -8.57 9.97
C PRO A 153 1.30 -8.21 10.51
N LEU A 154 0.36 -9.12 10.39
CA LEU A 154 -0.98 -8.95 10.96
C LEU A 154 -0.90 -8.93 12.49
N ARG A 155 -1.73 -8.11 13.12
CA ARG A 155 -1.85 -7.99 14.58
C ARG A 155 -3.03 -8.77 15.14
N GLN A 156 -4.12 -8.88 14.37
CA GLN A 156 -5.35 -9.52 14.80
C GLN A 156 -5.25 -11.04 14.70
N HIS A 157 -5.46 -11.74 15.81
CA HIS A 157 -5.38 -13.20 15.92
C HIS A 157 -6.34 -13.91 14.95
N GLU A 158 -7.59 -13.41 14.81
CA GLU A 158 -8.57 -13.99 13.91
C GLU A 158 -8.08 -13.98 12.47
N ARG A 159 -7.51 -12.87 12.02
CA ARG A 159 -6.99 -12.74 10.64
C ARG A 159 -5.76 -13.62 10.41
N ILE A 160 -4.93 -13.79 11.45
CA ILE A 160 -3.77 -14.71 11.40
C ILE A 160 -4.28 -16.14 11.27
N ASN A 161 -5.24 -16.56 12.10
CA ASN A 161 -5.80 -17.89 12.07
C ASN A 161 -6.50 -18.21 10.74
N LEU A 162 -7.30 -17.30 10.20
CA LEU A 162 -7.92 -17.46 8.88
C LEU A 162 -6.88 -17.72 7.78
N ARG A 163 -5.72 -17.03 7.84
CA ARG A 163 -4.63 -17.27 6.89
C ARG A 163 -3.98 -18.64 7.09
N LEU A 164 -3.76 -19.05 8.33
CA LEU A 164 -3.20 -20.37 8.66
C LEU A 164 -4.16 -21.50 8.25
N ASP A 165 -5.47 -21.32 8.47
CA ASP A 165 -6.49 -22.27 8.06
C ASP A 165 -6.54 -22.44 6.53
N ALA A 166 -6.42 -21.32 5.78
CA ALA A 166 -6.34 -21.37 4.33
C ALA A 166 -5.11 -22.18 3.84
N ILE A 167 -3.93 -21.93 4.46
CA ILE A 167 -2.72 -22.69 4.15
C ILE A 167 -2.89 -24.17 4.49
N THR A 168 -3.46 -24.47 5.64
CA THR A 168 -3.73 -25.85 6.07
C THR A 168 -4.65 -26.58 5.11
N SER A 169 -5.72 -25.92 4.67
CA SER A 169 -6.66 -26.47 3.67
C SER A 169 -5.97 -26.78 2.35
N LEU A 170 -5.08 -25.88 1.87
CA LEU A 170 -4.32 -26.12 0.64
C LEU A 170 -3.36 -27.32 0.79
N LEU A 171 -2.67 -27.44 1.92
CA LEU A 171 -1.76 -28.56 2.19
C LEU A 171 -2.50 -29.90 2.30
N GLN A 172 -3.71 -29.91 2.87
CA GLN A 172 -4.54 -31.13 2.97
C GLN A 172 -5.06 -31.55 1.59
N THR A 173 -5.45 -30.60 0.74
CA THR A 173 -5.88 -30.87 -0.63
C THR A 173 -4.72 -31.41 -1.47
N ASP A 174 -3.49 -30.94 -1.26
CA ASP A 174 -2.27 -31.41 -1.95
C ASP A 174 -1.97 -32.89 -1.63
N ASN A 175 -2.28 -33.32 -0.40
CA ASN A 175 -2.09 -34.70 0.03
C ASN A 175 -3.17 -35.68 -0.51
N GLN A 176 -4.33 -35.16 -0.89
CA GLN A 176 -5.47 -36.00 -1.36
C GLN A 176 -5.61 -36.08 -2.88
N SER A 177 -5.15 -35.04 -3.60
CA SER A 177 -5.27 -34.98 -5.06
C SER A 177 -3.88 -34.80 -5.67
N GLY A 178 -3.44 -35.77 -6.47
CA GLY A 178 -2.22 -35.61 -7.30
C GLY A 178 -2.29 -34.47 -8.32
N GLU A 179 -3.35 -33.68 -8.30
CA GLU A 179 -3.63 -32.55 -9.21
C GLU A 179 -2.72 -31.32 -8.99
N ASN A 180 -2.22 -31.11 -7.77
CA ASN A 180 -1.32 -29.99 -7.50
C ASN A 180 0.10 -30.19 -8.06
N LYS A 181 0.48 -31.42 -8.47
CA LYS A 181 1.70 -31.63 -9.25
C LYS A 181 1.63 -30.96 -10.62
N GLN A 182 0.44 -30.91 -11.23
CA GLN A 182 0.23 -30.21 -12.50
C GLN A 182 0.26 -28.69 -12.35
N LEU A 183 -0.23 -28.14 -11.24
CA LEU A 183 -0.14 -26.70 -10.95
C LEU A 183 1.31 -26.25 -10.74
N LYS A 184 2.16 -27.07 -10.09
CA LYS A 184 3.58 -26.77 -9.94
C LYS A 184 4.32 -26.84 -11.28
N GLN A 185 4.01 -27.81 -12.13
CA GLN A 185 4.64 -27.94 -13.47
C GLN A 185 4.22 -26.86 -14.45
N ASN A 186 3.06 -26.24 -14.28
CA ASN A 186 2.60 -25.14 -15.14
C ASN A 186 3.10 -23.75 -14.67
N LEU A 187 3.82 -23.67 -13.55
CA LEU A 187 4.38 -22.43 -12.99
C LEU A 187 5.92 -22.36 -13.09
N GLU A 188 6.58 -23.42 -13.56
CA GLU A 188 7.98 -23.47 -13.99
C GLU A 188 8.10 -23.04 -15.46
#